data_91bbedb5cb4572e15601fd3bb0d22593
#
_entry.id   91bbedb5cb4572e15601fd3bb0d22593
#
_cell.length_a   1.000
_cell.length_b   1.000
_cell.length_c   1.000
_cell.angle_alpha   90.00
_cell.angle_beta   90.00
_cell.angle_gamma   90.00
#
_symmetry.space_group_name_H-M   'P 1'
#
loop_
_entity.id
_entity.type
_entity.pdbx_description
1 polymer ?
#
loop_
_entity_poly.entity_id
_entity_poly.type
_entity_poly.pdbx_seq_one_letter_code
_entity_poly.pdbx_strand_id
1 'polypeptide(L)'
;MPIHPLAGKPAPLEALVNIPRLISAYYTLHPDPQDPAQTVVFGTSGHRGSSLSGSFNEDHVLAISQAIYEYRKLAGISGPLFIGMDTHALSEPALYSAIEVFAGNGMEIMIHADMRYTPTPVISHAILTYNA
;
A
#
# COMPACT_ATOMS: atom_id res chain seq x y z
N MET A 1 -15.33 -10.44 -22.40
CA MET A 1 -14.48 -11.36 -21.62
C MET A 1 -15.32 -12.58 -21.26
N PRO A 2 -14.78 -13.80 -21.33
CA PRO A 2 -15.52 -14.96 -20.84
C PRO A 2 -15.77 -14.84 -19.33
N ILE A 3 -16.96 -15.23 -18.92
CA ILE A 3 -17.34 -15.25 -17.50
C ILE A 3 -16.53 -16.35 -16.80
N HIS A 4 -15.93 -16.03 -15.64
CA HIS A 4 -15.17 -17.02 -14.88
C HIS A 4 -16.06 -18.19 -14.44
N PRO A 5 -15.61 -19.47 -14.49
CA PRO A 5 -16.43 -20.64 -14.15
C PRO A 5 -17.01 -20.63 -12.74
N LEU A 6 -16.39 -19.91 -11.81
CA LEU A 6 -16.85 -19.75 -10.42
C LEU A 6 -17.74 -18.52 -10.21
N ALA A 7 -18.00 -17.72 -11.24
CA ALA A 7 -18.85 -16.53 -11.10
C ALA A 7 -20.24 -16.90 -10.60
N GLY A 8 -20.68 -16.24 -9.51
CA GLY A 8 -21.97 -16.49 -8.87
C GLY A 8 -22.05 -17.79 -8.03
N LYS A 9 -20.94 -18.49 -7.84
CA LYS A 9 -20.86 -19.67 -6.96
C LYS A 9 -20.10 -19.36 -5.67
N PRO A 10 -20.38 -20.06 -4.55
CA PRO A 10 -19.54 -19.99 -3.37
C PRO A 10 -18.09 -20.36 -3.72
N ALA A 11 -17.13 -19.61 -3.19
CA ALA A 11 -15.72 -19.91 -3.41
C ALA A 11 -15.36 -21.25 -2.74
N PRO A 12 -14.75 -22.21 -3.45
CA PRO A 12 -14.25 -23.43 -2.83
C PRO A 12 -13.02 -23.10 -1.95
N LEU A 13 -12.72 -23.99 -0.97
CA LEU A 13 -11.66 -23.75 0.02
C LEU A 13 -10.29 -23.47 -0.62
N GLU A 14 -9.97 -24.15 -1.71
CA GLU A 14 -8.72 -23.96 -2.46
C GLU A 14 -8.61 -22.62 -3.16
N ALA A 15 -9.73 -21.92 -3.36
CA ALA A 15 -9.76 -20.57 -3.91
C ALA A 15 -9.66 -19.47 -2.85
N LEU A 16 -9.74 -19.82 -1.56
CA LEU A 16 -9.63 -18.88 -0.47
C LEU A 16 -8.16 -18.56 -0.16
N VAL A 17 -7.89 -17.29 0.06
CA VAL A 17 -6.54 -16.83 0.43
C VAL A 17 -6.28 -17.18 1.90
N ASN A 18 -5.12 -17.77 2.17
CA ASN A 18 -4.62 -17.96 3.53
C ASN A 18 -4.05 -16.63 4.02
N ILE A 19 -4.81 -15.91 4.83
CA ILE A 19 -4.46 -14.56 5.31
C ILE A 19 -3.16 -14.56 6.14
N PRO A 20 -2.94 -15.46 7.13
CA PRO A 20 -1.67 -15.51 7.83
C PRO A 20 -0.46 -15.70 6.90
N ARG A 21 -0.59 -16.56 5.88
CA ARG A 21 0.46 -16.77 4.88
C ARG A 21 0.70 -15.54 4.02
N LEU A 22 -0.37 -14.83 3.63
CA LEU A 22 -0.30 -13.58 2.88
C LEU A 22 0.50 -12.52 3.65
N ILE A 23 0.19 -12.35 4.94
CA ILE A 23 0.88 -11.40 5.83
C ILE A 23 2.33 -11.83 6.07
N SER A 24 2.59 -13.10 6.34
CA SER A 24 3.97 -13.58 6.49
C SER A 24 4.80 -13.34 5.24
N ALA A 25 4.23 -13.63 4.06
CA ALA A 25 4.90 -13.42 2.78
C ALA A 25 5.23 -11.93 2.52
N TYR A 26 4.42 -11.01 3.04
CA TYR A 26 4.70 -9.58 2.93
C TYR A 26 6.05 -9.20 3.52
N TYR A 27 6.43 -9.79 4.66
CA TYR A 27 7.68 -9.51 5.36
C TYR A 27 8.85 -10.44 4.99
N THR A 28 8.57 -11.62 4.46
CA THR A 28 9.60 -12.67 4.30
C THR A 28 9.96 -12.97 2.86
N LEU A 29 9.14 -12.56 1.88
CA LEU A 29 9.49 -12.67 0.48
C LEU A 29 10.03 -11.33 -0.03
N HIS A 30 11.28 -11.36 -0.49
CA HIS A 30 11.91 -10.22 -1.12
C HIS A 30 11.75 -10.31 -2.64
N PRO A 31 11.31 -9.23 -3.30
CA PRO A 31 11.13 -9.24 -4.76
C PRO A 31 12.48 -9.34 -5.47
N ASP A 32 12.51 -10.06 -6.58
CA ASP A 32 13.65 -10.08 -7.49
C ASP A 32 13.59 -8.84 -8.41
N PRO A 33 14.53 -7.89 -8.27
CA PRO A 33 14.54 -6.69 -9.10
C PRO A 33 14.86 -6.96 -10.58
N GLN A 34 15.29 -8.16 -10.93
CA GLN A 34 15.51 -8.59 -12.30
C GLN A 34 14.24 -9.19 -12.95
N ASP A 35 13.24 -9.53 -12.15
CA ASP A 35 11.94 -10.01 -12.67
C ASP A 35 10.97 -8.83 -12.84
N PRO A 36 10.61 -8.46 -14.10
CA PRO A 36 9.67 -7.36 -14.33
C PRO A 36 8.30 -7.53 -13.66
N ALA A 37 7.88 -8.77 -13.36
CA ALA A 37 6.63 -9.04 -12.68
C ALA A 37 6.67 -8.72 -11.17
N GLN A 38 7.86 -8.55 -10.63
CA GLN A 38 8.12 -8.25 -9.22
C GLN A 38 8.65 -6.83 -8.99
N THR A 39 8.75 -6.02 -10.02
CA THR A 39 9.16 -4.62 -9.89
C THR A 39 7.98 -3.71 -9.55
N VAL A 40 8.27 -2.50 -9.06
CA VAL A 40 7.25 -1.48 -8.85
C VAL A 40 6.71 -1.02 -10.21
N VAL A 41 5.42 -1.24 -10.44
CA VAL A 41 4.72 -0.76 -11.64
C VAL A 41 3.50 0.04 -11.22
N PHE A 42 3.48 1.32 -11.58
CA PHE A 42 2.31 2.17 -11.35
C PHE A 42 1.31 2.00 -12.49
N GLY A 43 0.09 1.57 -12.13
CA GLY A 43 -1.07 1.66 -13.00
C GLY A 43 -1.70 3.05 -12.96
N THR A 44 -3.01 3.14 -13.17
CA THR A 44 -3.75 4.42 -13.18
C THR A 44 -3.69 5.18 -11.85
N SER A 45 -3.62 4.48 -10.73
CA SER A 45 -3.75 5.09 -9.40
C SER A 45 -2.85 4.45 -8.35
N GLY A 46 -1.80 3.78 -8.73
CA GLY A 46 -0.83 3.22 -7.79
C GLY A 46 -0.28 1.86 -8.20
N HIS A 47 0.64 1.36 -7.40
CA HIS A 47 1.19 0.01 -7.49
C HIS A 47 0.24 -1.01 -6.88
N ARG A 48 0.06 -2.14 -7.53
CA ARG A 48 -0.79 -3.25 -7.08
C ARG A 48 -0.10 -4.57 -7.33
N GLY A 49 -0.29 -5.51 -6.41
CA GLY A 49 0.29 -6.84 -6.52
C GLY A 49 -0.18 -7.76 -5.41
N SER A 50 0.54 -8.86 -5.23
CA SER A 50 0.31 -9.83 -4.16
C SER A 50 1.64 -10.19 -3.50
N SER A 51 1.64 -10.27 -2.16
CA SER A 51 2.83 -10.69 -1.43
C SER A 51 3.22 -12.13 -1.73
N LEU A 52 2.24 -12.98 -2.05
CA LEU A 52 2.49 -14.38 -2.40
C LEU A 52 3.21 -14.55 -3.75
N SER A 53 3.15 -13.57 -4.62
CA SER A 53 3.85 -13.58 -5.92
C SER A 53 5.08 -12.68 -5.98
N GLY A 54 5.50 -12.11 -4.83
CA GLY A 54 6.65 -11.20 -4.80
C GLY A 54 6.41 -9.85 -5.48
N SER A 55 5.14 -9.48 -5.73
CA SER A 55 4.79 -8.25 -6.45
C SER A 55 4.14 -7.17 -5.59
N PHE A 56 3.95 -7.42 -4.28
CA PHE A 56 3.56 -6.42 -3.28
C PHE A 56 4.06 -6.87 -1.90
N ASN A 57 5.29 -6.56 -1.59
CA ASN A 57 5.96 -6.94 -0.35
C ASN A 57 6.46 -5.67 0.37
N GLU A 58 7.00 -5.83 1.57
CA GLU A 58 7.50 -4.72 2.36
C GLU A 58 8.51 -3.86 1.58
N ASP A 59 9.47 -4.47 0.88
CA ASP A 59 10.48 -3.76 0.08
C ASP A 59 9.86 -2.79 -0.94
N HIS A 60 8.73 -3.17 -1.56
CA HIS A 60 8.00 -2.27 -2.46
C HIS A 60 7.46 -1.05 -1.72
N VAL A 61 6.87 -1.25 -0.54
CA VAL A 61 6.30 -0.16 0.25
C VAL A 61 7.40 0.77 0.76
N LEU A 62 8.53 0.22 1.24
CA LEU A 62 9.69 0.98 1.67
C LEU A 62 10.23 1.84 0.50
N ALA A 63 10.45 1.24 -0.67
CA ALA A 63 10.95 1.93 -1.85
C ALA A 63 10.00 3.03 -2.34
N ILE A 64 8.69 2.75 -2.42
CA ILE A 64 7.68 3.72 -2.83
C ILE A 64 7.61 4.88 -1.83
N SER A 65 7.63 4.59 -0.53
CA SER A 65 7.56 5.61 0.52
C SER A 65 8.80 6.52 0.49
N GLN A 66 9.98 5.94 0.29
CA GLN A 66 11.20 6.71 0.13
C GLN A 66 11.15 7.61 -1.13
N ALA A 67 10.68 7.07 -2.25
CA ALA A 67 10.52 7.85 -3.48
C ALA A 67 9.52 9.01 -3.33
N ILE A 68 8.42 8.81 -2.58
CA ILE A 68 7.45 9.86 -2.27
C ILE A 68 8.11 10.97 -1.45
N TYR A 69 8.90 10.61 -0.43
CA TYR A 69 9.64 11.60 0.36
C TYR A 69 10.58 12.43 -0.51
N GLU A 70 11.41 11.76 -1.32
CA GLU A 70 12.38 12.43 -2.18
C GLU A 70 11.70 13.34 -3.21
N TYR A 71 10.61 12.87 -3.81
CA TYR A 71 9.82 13.67 -4.74
C TYR A 71 9.26 14.93 -4.06
N ARG A 72 8.65 14.81 -2.89
CA ARG A 72 8.10 15.94 -2.14
C ARG A 72 9.19 16.97 -1.81
N LYS A 73 10.36 16.49 -1.36
CA LYS A 73 11.53 17.32 -1.07
C LYS A 73 12.02 18.07 -2.31
N LEU A 74 12.17 17.36 -3.43
CA LEU A 74 12.62 17.95 -4.70
C LEU A 74 11.60 18.96 -5.25
N ALA A 75 10.31 18.68 -5.11
CA ALA A 75 9.22 19.55 -5.56
C ALA A 75 8.92 20.71 -4.59
N GLY A 76 9.61 20.81 -3.44
CA GLY A 76 9.36 21.83 -2.42
C GLY A 76 7.98 21.71 -1.77
N ILE A 77 7.38 20.53 -1.76
CA ILE A 77 6.06 20.31 -1.14
C ILE A 77 6.24 20.22 0.37
N SER A 78 5.68 21.19 1.10
CA SER A 78 5.66 21.28 2.55
C SER A 78 4.31 20.83 3.11
N GLY A 79 4.21 20.74 4.45
CA GLY A 79 3.00 20.33 5.16
C GLY A 79 2.89 18.82 5.36
N PRO A 80 1.92 18.37 6.13
CA PRO A 80 1.78 16.98 6.51
C PRO A 80 1.40 16.09 5.32
N LEU A 81 1.83 14.81 5.40
CA LEU A 81 1.39 13.76 4.50
C LEU A 81 0.18 13.04 5.11
N PHE A 82 -0.94 13.01 4.41
CA PHE A 82 -2.14 12.30 4.85
C PHE A 82 -2.10 10.86 4.33
N ILE A 83 -2.21 9.90 5.24
CA ILE A 83 -2.20 8.47 4.91
C ILE A 83 -3.46 7.82 5.47
N GLY A 84 -4.11 7.02 4.64
CA GLY A 84 -5.23 6.17 5.04
C GLY A 84 -4.99 4.73 4.60
N MET A 85 -5.78 3.82 5.15
CA MET A 85 -5.79 2.42 4.76
C MET A 85 -7.21 1.94 4.51
N ASP A 86 -7.33 0.93 3.65
CA ASP A 86 -8.57 0.21 3.40
C ASP A 86 -8.67 -1.08 4.25
N THR A 87 -9.64 -1.93 3.95
CA THR A 87 -9.90 -3.17 4.70
C THR A 87 -9.09 -4.38 4.23
N HIS A 88 -8.14 -4.21 3.30
CA HIS A 88 -7.33 -5.32 2.83
C HIS A 88 -6.35 -5.79 3.93
N ALA A 89 -6.09 -7.10 3.99
CA ALA A 89 -5.26 -7.69 5.05
C ALA A 89 -3.81 -7.17 5.09
N LEU A 90 -3.29 -6.63 3.99
CA LEU A 90 -1.96 -6.02 3.93
C LEU A 90 -1.95 -4.50 4.16
N SER A 91 -3.11 -3.86 4.29
CA SER A 91 -3.16 -2.40 4.42
C SER A 91 -2.54 -1.91 5.71
N GLU A 92 -2.78 -2.59 6.82
CA GLU A 92 -2.17 -2.25 8.11
C GLU A 92 -0.65 -2.50 8.11
N PRO A 93 -0.12 -3.69 7.70
CA PRO A 93 1.31 -3.88 7.50
C PRO A 93 1.97 -2.82 6.61
N ALA A 94 1.36 -2.50 5.48
CA ALA A 94 1.88 -1.50 4.56
C ALA A 94 1.87 -0.08 5.16
N LEU A 95 0.84 0.25 5.95
CA LEU A 95 0.78 1.53 6.66
C LEU A 95 1.93 1.67 7.65
N TYR A 96 2.22 0.64 8.45
CA TYR A 96 3.34 0.66 9.39
C TYR A 96 4.69 0.83 8.67
N SER A 97 4.97 0.04 7.65
CA SER A 97 6.21 0.16 6.87
C SER A 97 6.36 1.56 6.24
N ALA A 98 5.27 2.14 5.74
CA ALA A 98 5.28 3.50 5.19
C ALA A 98 5.55 4.56 6.26
N ILE A 99 4.90 4.45 7.44
CA ILE A 99 5.12 5.36 8.58
C ILE A 99 6.57 5.35 9.03
N GLU A 100 7.20 4.18 9.12
CA GLU A 100 8.61 4.04 9.51
C GLU A 100 9.52 4.83 8.58
N VAL A 101 9.33 4.72 7.26
CA VAL A 101 10.11 5.47 6.28
C VAL A 101 9.89 6.97 6.40
N PHE A 102 8.62 7.41 6.46
CA PHE A 102 8.32 8.83 6.51
C PHE A 102 8.77 9.47 7.83
N ALA A 103 8.54 8.78 8.96
CA ALA A 103 9.00 9.25 10.27
C ALA A 103 10.54 9.27 10.36
N GLY A 104 11.21 8.24 9.82
CA GLY A 104 12.67 8.19 9.74
C GLY A 104 13.28 9.32 8.92
N ASN A 105 12.53 9.84 7.94
CA ASN A 105 12.91 11.02 7.16
C ASN A 105 12.45 12.35 7.78
N GLY A 106 11.84 12.33 8.97
CA GLY A 106 11.38 13.54 9.68
C GLY A 106 10.14 14.18 9.07
N MET A 107 9.34 13.43 8.30
CA MET A 107 8.09 13.95 7.75
C MET A 107 6.98 13.96 8.80
N GLU A 108 6.19 15.03 8.79
CA GLU A 108 4.93 15.07 9.51
C GLU A 108 3.88 14.23 8.80
N ILE A 109 3.25 13.30 9.53
CA ILE A 109 2.27 12.36 9.01
C ILE A 109 0.94 12.56 9.73
N MET A 110 -0.15 12.61 8.99
CA MET A 110 -1.50 12.62 9.53
C MET A 110 -2.23 11.33 9.16
N ILE A 111 -2.65 10.59 10.18
CA ILE A 111 -3.42 9.35 10.07
C ILE A 111 -4.69 9.45 10.90
N HIS A 112 -5.63 8.52 10.68
CA HIS A 112 -6.82 8.42 11.53
C HIS A 112 -6.42 8.13 12.98
N ALA A 113 -6.99 8.85 13.95
CA ALA A 113 -6.60 8.80 15.37
C ALA A 113 -6.59 7.37 15.96
N ASP A 114 -7.55 6.54 15.57
CA ASP A 114 -7.67 5.17 16.06
C ASP A 114 -7.10 4.13 15.07
N MET A 115 -6.24 4.52 14.12
CA MET A 115 -5.71 3.63 13.07
C MET A 115 -6.82 2.90 12.31
N ARG A 116 -7.94 3.60 12.03
CA ARG A 116 -9.09 3.00 11.35
C ARG A 116 -9.01 3.17 9.83
N TYR A 117 -9.83 2.39 9.15
CA TYR A 117 -10.00 2.48 7.70
C TYR A 117 -10.49 3.86 7.27
N THR A 118 -9.85 4.42 6.26
CA THR A 118 -10.13 5.78 5.80
C THR A 118 -10.39 5.77 4.30
N PRO A 119 -11.64 6.02 3.86
CA PRO A 119 -11.96 6.10 2.45
C PRO A 119 -11.18 7.20 1.73
N THR A 120 -10.78 6.96 0.48
CA THR A 120 -10.04 7.93 -0.34
C THR A 120 -10.67 9.34 -0.38
N PRO A 121 -12.00 9.51 -0.49
CA PRO A 121 -12.60 10.86 -0.44
C PRO A 121 -12.36 11.61 0.88
N VAL A 122 -12.25 10.89 2.00
CA VAL A 122 -11.94 11.50 3.31
C VAL A 122 -10.50 12.04 3.31
N ILE A 123 -9.55 11.29 2.76
CA ILE A 123 -8.15 11.77 2.60
C ILE A 123 -8.12 13.01 1.71
N SER A 124 -8.79 12.98 0.56
CA SER A 124 -8.86 14.14 -0.34
C SER A 124 -9.45 15.37 0.34
N HIS A 125 -10.54 15.19 1.12
CA HIS A 125 -11.15 16.27 1.89
C HIS A 125 -10.20 16.80 2.97
N ALA A 126 -9.51 15.93 3.69
CA ALA A 126 -8.54 16.34 4.71
C ALA A 126 -7.41 17.18 4.10
N ILE A 127 -6.85 16.77 2.97
CA ILE A 127 -5.82 17.54 2.26
C ILE A 127 -6.32 18.97 1.94
N LEU A 128 -7.54 19.09 1.40
CA LEU A 128 -8.13 20.38 1.06
C LEU A 128 -8.45 21.25 2.29
N THR A 129 -8.76 20.62 3.43
CA THR A 129 -9.14 21.32 4.63
C THR A 129 -7.95 21.80 5.46
N TYR A 130 -6.91 20.97 5.57
CA TYR A 130 -5.77 21.23 6.46
C TYR A 130 -4.55 21.82 5.76
N ASN A 131 -4.48 21.75 4.43
CA ASN A 131 -3.40 22.36 3.64
C ASN A 131 -3.87 23.63 2.88
N ALA A 132 -5.05 24.16 3.21
CA ALA A 132 -5.57 25.38 2.61
C ALA A 132 -4.96 26.63 3.25
#